data_35b1d3d8ba3672cec3dc2e43b76cd8f5
#
_entry.id   35b1d3d8ba3672cec3dc2e43b76cd8f5
#
_cell.length_a   1.000
_cell.length_b   1.000
_cell.length_c   1.000
_cell.angle_alpha   90.00
_cell.angle_beta   90.00
_cell.angle_gamma   90.00
#
_symmetry.space_group_name_H-M   'P 1'
#
loop_
_entity.id
_entity.type
_entity.pdbx_description
1 polymer ?
#
loop_
_entity_poly.entity_id
_entity_poly.type
_entity_poly.pdbx_seq_one_letter_code
_entity_poly.pdbx_strand_id
1 'polypeptide(L)'
;ECEQPISWQLFDPQGELIIEQKGHAFHAEIENAQLWHAENPRLYTLILQYGSEVICQKVGLRHIEVKNGVMLFNGQAIKFKGVNRHDSDPKTGYVISREQALQDLRLMKQHNFNAIRTAHYPNAPWFTELCDEYGFYVIAESDIESHGTNAVYVESPETCILLGVKTEIDHDAIRQKTIDNYCYMARSSEFNQAILDRTYANVERDKNRPSVVIWSLGNESGYGENFEQAAAWVKQRDPSRLVHYENAIFQHSAHQNDTSNLDFHSEMYTSTEELDAYFADAQNQKPYLFCEYLHAMGNSCGDTEDYFQAMERHAGACGGFVWEWCNHSPYLPNSNRMVVVLLATHCGFARLLPHLLVNQIILPHSLFQSAFWLI
;
A
#
# COMPACT_ATOMS: atom_id res chain seq x y z
N GLU A 1 31.87 3.77 2.47
CA GLU A 1 32.73 4.96 2.29
C GLU A 1 33.78 4.63 1.24
N CYS A 2 33.89 5.43 0.18
CA CYS A 2 34.90 5.24 -0.86
C CYS A 2 36.15 6.03 -0.53
N GLU A 3 37.33 5.42 -0.64
CA GLU A 3 38.61 6.10 -0.38
C GLU A 3 38.96 7.12 -1.49
N GLN A 4 38.51 6.89 -2.70
CA GLN A 4 38.72 7.77 -3.85
C GLN A 4 37.43 8.49 -4.24
N PRO A 5 37.50 9.67 -4.85
CA PRO A 5 36.35 10.41 -5.34
C PRO A 5 35.64 9.64 -6.47
N ILE A 6 34.31 9.63 -6.42
CA ILE A 6 33.44 9.07 -7.43
C ILE A 6 33.26 10.09 -8.56
N SER A 7 33.29 9.64 -9.80
CA SER A 7 32.86 10.45 -10.95
C SER A 7 31.35 10.39 -11.09
N TRP A 8 30.71 11.55 -11.27
CA TRP A 8 29.27 11.71 -11.38
C TRP A 8 28.91 12.34 -12.71
N GLN A 9 27.99 11.73 -13.41
CA GLN A 9 27.39 12.32 -14.62
C GLN A 9 25.88 12.26 -14.50
N LEU A 10 25.21 13.38 -14.73
CA LEU A 10 23.75 13.47 -14.74
C LEU A 10 23.29 13.85 -16.14
N PHE A 11 22.45 13.04 -16.72
CA PHE A 11 21.80 13.25 -18.01
C PHE A 11 20.32 13.61 -17.80
N ASP A 12 19.83 14.50 -18.63
CA ASP A 12 18.41 14.85 -18.64
C ASP A 12 17.53 13.72 -19.23
N PRO A 13 16.19 13.85 -19.21
CA PRO A 13 15.30 12.85 -19.81
C PRO A 13 15.46 12.66 -21.33
N GLN A 14 16.12 13.57 -22.02
CA GLN A 14 16.45 13.47 -23.44
C GLN A 14 17.81 12.80 -23.72
N GLY A 15 18.58 12.57 -22.66
CA GLY A 15 19.92 11.97 -22.74
C GLY A 15 21.05 12.98 -22.91
N GLU A 16 20.80 14.27 -22.74
CA GLU A 16 21.82 15.31 -22.79
C GLU A 16 22.55 15.41 -21.45
N LEU A 17 23.89 15.47 -21.47
CA LEU A 17 24.69 15.65 -20.27
C LEU A 17 24.51 17.06 -19.71
N ILE A 18 24.03 17.17 -18.48
CA ILE A 18 23.78 18.46 -17.80
C ILE A 18 24.78 18.75 -16.67
N ILE A 19 25.33 17.72 -16.06
CA ILE A 19 26.28 17.87 -14.93
C ILE A 19 27.34 16.75 -15.00
N GLU A 20 28.61 17.14 -14.82
CA GLU A 20 29.71 16.23 -14.60
C GLU A 20 30.56 16.75 -13.44
N GLN A 21 30.81 15.93 -12.45
CA GLN A 21 31.58 16.26 -11.25
C GLN A 21 32.35 15.05 -10.71
N LYS A 22 33.32 15.32 -9.82
CA LYS A 22 34.01 14.31 -9.01
C LYS A 22 33.98 14.69 -7.56
N GLY A 23 33.67 13.72 -6.69
CA GLY A 23 33.64 13.95 -5.25
C GLY A 23 33.02 12.78 -4.49
N HIS A 24 33.00 12.88 -3.16
CA HIS A 24 32.32 11.92 -2.28
C HIS A 24 30.85 12.24 -2.06
N ALA A 25 30.46 13.48 -2.32
CA ALA A 25 29.10 13.97 -2.34
C ALA A 25 29.01 15.13 -3.33
N PHE A 26 27.85 15.37 -3.92
CA PHE A 26 27.64 16.56 -4.73
C PHE A 26 26.24 17.15 -4.46
N HIS A 27 26.14 18.44 -4.67
CA HIS A 27 24.90 19.18 -4.73
C HIS A 27 24.80 19.84 -6.08
N ALA A 28 23.64 19.79 -6.71
CA ALA A 28 23.40 20.35 -8.03
C ALA A 28 22.06 21.04 -8.08
N GLU A 29 22.05 22.22 -8.68
CA GLU A 29 20.82 22.94 -9.05
C GLU A 29 20.53 22.69 -10.53
N ILE A 30 19.31 22.33 -10.83
CA ILE A 30 18.86 22.07 -12.20
C ILE A 30 17.82 23.14 -12.55
N GLU A 31 18.19 24.08 -13.39
CA GLU A 31 17.29 25.09 -13.91
C GLU A 31 16.22 24.45 -14.80
N ASN A 32 14.96 24.86 -14.65
CA ASN A 32 13.81 24.34 -15.43
C ASN A 32 13.69 22.82 -15.39
N ALA A 33 13.90 22.22 -14.19
CA ALA A 33 13.85 20.79 -13.99
C ALA A 33 12.53 20.18 -14.49
N GLN A 34 12.64 19.09 -15.27
CA GLN A 34 11.50 18.32 -15.71
C GLN A 34 11.06 17.39 -14.57
N LEU A 35 9.93 17.69 -13.94
CA LEU A 35 9.45 16.96 -12.80
C LEU A 35 8.80 15.64 -13.23
N TRP A 36 9.03 14.60 -12.43
CA TRP A 36 8.38 13.30 -12.57
C TRP A 36 6.95 13.37 -11.99
N HIS A 37 5.98 12.81 -12.69
CA HIS A 37 4.64 12.49 -12.17
C HIS A 37 4.01 11.34 -12.97
N ALA A 38 2.95 10.73 -12.45
CA ALA A 38 2.37 9.50 -13.02
C ALA A 38 1.90 9.65 -14.48
N GLU A 39 1.46 10.83 -14.91
CA GLU A 39 1.03 11.08 -16.30
C GLU A 39 2.19 11.48 -17.24
N ASN A 40 3.35 11.86 -16.69
CA ASN A 40 4.53 12.22 -17.44
C ASN A 40 5.80 11.86 -16.67
N PRO A 41 6.21 10.58 -16.66
CA PRO A 41 7.28 10.05 -15.82
C PRO A 41 8.67 10.41 -16.36
N ARG A 42 9.08 11.68 -16.21
CA ARG A 42 10.38 12.18 -16.65
C ARG A 42 11.49 11.68 -15.72
N LEU A 43 12.42 10.90 -16.26
CA LEU A 43 13.51 10.29 -15.52
C LEU A 43 14.85 10.79 -16.05
N TYR A 44 15.65 11.37 -15.17
CA TYR A 44 17.06 11.65 -15.37
C TYR A 44 17.86 10.36 -15.24
N THR A 45 19.08 10.34 -15.79
CA THR A 45 20.00 9.22 -15.65
C THR A 45 21.25 9.70 -14.92
N LEU A 46 21.48 9.15 -13.72
CA LEU A 46 22.69 9.37 -12.94
C LEU A 46 23.65 8.22 -13.18
N ILE A 47 24.86 8.52 -13.63
CA ILE A 47 25.95 7.55 -13.77
C ILE A 47 26.98 7.86 -12.69
N LEU A 48 27.31 6.84 -11.90
CA LEU A 48 28.34 6.89 -10.86
C LEU A 48 29.47 5.95 -11.30
N GLN A 49 30.69 6.43 -11.28
CA GLN A 49 31.85 5.61 -11.64
C GLN A 49 32.92 5.66 -10.53
N TYR A 50 33.32 4.48 -10.06
CA TYR A 50 34.41 4.28 -9.11
C TYR A 50 35.36 3.20 -9.65
N GLY A 51 36.55 3.62 -10.11
CA GLY A 51 37.47 2.72 -10.81
C GLY A 51 36.83 2.12 -12.06
N SER A 52 36.70 0.80 -12.11
CA SER A 52 36.03 0.06 -13.19
C SER A 52 34.54 -0.20 -12.94
N GLU A 53 34.04 0.12 -11.74
CA GLU A 53 32.63 -0.08 -11.40
C GLU A 53 31.79 1.10 -11.90
N VAL A 54 30.67 0.81 -12.53
CA VAL A 54 29.72 1.80 -13.03
C VAL A 54 28.32 1.45 -12.56
N ILE A 55 27.68 2.39 -11.90
CA ILE A 55 26.26 2.29 -11.47
C ILE A 55 25.46 3.30 -12.28
N CYS A 56 24.38 2.81 -12.91
CA CYS A 56 23.43 3.63 -13.63
C CYS A 56 22.11 3.64 -12.86
N GLN A 57 21.68 4.82 -12.38
CA GLN A 57 20.49 5.02 -11.59
C GLN A 57 19.53 5.98 -12.30
N LYS A 58 18.26 5.57 -12.46
CA LYS A 58 17.20 6.48 -12.87
C LYS A 58 16.76 7.34 -11.68
N VAL A 59 16.59 8.64 -11.93
CA VAL A 59 16.24 9.64 -10.91
C VAL A 59 15.03 10.44 -11.39
N GLY A 60 13.98 10.46 -10.61
CA GLY A 60 12.82 11.33 -10.84
C GLY A 60 12.80 12.48 -9.84
N LEU A 61 12.74 13.69 -10.33
CA LEU A 61 12.65 14.90 -9.49
C LEU A 61 11.19 15.17 -9.18
N ARG A 62 10.82 15.17 -7.91
CA ARG A 62 9.44 15.39 -7.49
C ARG A 62 9.37 15.87 -6.04
N HIS A 63 8.25 16.45 -5.67
CA HIS A 63 7.92 16.84 -4.30
C HIS A 63 6.53 16.35 -3.92
N ILE A 64 6.37 15.85 -2.69
CA ILE A 64 5.07 15.51 -2.11
C ILE A 64 4.99 16.08 -0.71
N GLU A 65 3.84 16.65 -0.38
CA GLU A 65 3.58 17.23 0.93
C GLU A 65 2.08 17.16 1.27
N VAL A 66 1.77 17.31 2.55
CA VAL A 66 0.41 17.61 3.02
C VAL A 66 0.37 19.06 3.47
N LYS A 67 -0.55 19.82 2.92
CA LYS A 67 -0.73 21.24 3.27
C LYS A 67 -2.21 21.54 3.47
N ASN A 68 -2.56 22.04 4.65
CA ASN A 68 -3.95 22.36 5.02
C ASN A 68 -4.92 21.17 4.81
N GLY A 69 -4.49 19.96 5.19
CA GLY A 69 -5.30 18.74 5.03
C GLY A 69 -5.44 18.24 3.60
N VAL A 70 -4.67 18.76 2.66
CA VAL A 70 -4.67 18.33 1.24
C VAL A 70 -3.31 17.80 0.86
N MET A 71 -3.28 16.64 0.23
CA MET A 71 -2.06 16.06 -0.34
C MET A 71 -1.72 16.75 -1.67
N LEU A 72 -0.51 17.28 -1.77
CA LEU A 72 0.01 17.96 -2.96
C LEU A 72 1.20 17.17 -3.53
N PHE A 73 1.19 16.99 -4.85
CA PHE A 73 2.30 16.44 -5.59
C PHE A 73 2.79 17.48 -6.61
N ASN A 74 4.05 17.87 -6.53
CA ASN A 74 4.64 18.99 -7.29
C ASN A 74 3.79 20.27 -7.19
N GLY A 75 3.22 20.54 -6.01
CA GLY A 75 2.39 21.69 -5.72
C GLY A 75 0.95 21.63 -6.24
N GLN A 76 0.52 20.52 -6.83
CA GLN A 76 -0.84 20.31 -7.32
C GLN A 76 -1.55 19.23 -6.48
N ALA A 77 -2.83 19.47 -6.16
CA ALA A 77 -3.65 18.46 -5.53
C ALA A 77 -3.86 17.27 -6.50
N ILE A 78 -3.64 16.07 -6.02
CA ILE A 78 -3.87 14.83 -6.79
C ILE A 78 -4.83 13.92 -6.05
N LYS A 79 -5.46 13.01 -6.79
CA LYS A 79 -6.27 11.92 -6.25
C LYS A 79 -5.75 10.59 -6.77
N PHE A 80 -5.60 9.63 -5.89
CA PHE A 80 -5.25 8.27 -6.27
C PHE A 80 -6.47 7.55 -6.84
N LYS A 81 -6.36 7.14 -8.08
CA LYS A 81 -7.20 6.14 -8.73
C LYS A 81 -6.40 4.83 -8.65
N GLY A 82 -6.39 4.27 -7.45
CA GLY A 82 -5.45 3.23 -7.07
C GLY A 82 -6.07 1.85 -7.04
N VAL A 83 -5.19 0.85 -7.01
CA VAL A 83 -5.55 -0.55 -6.83
C VAL A 83 -4.53 -1.23 -5.92
N ASN A 84 -5.02 -2.11 -5.05
CA ASN A 84 -4.19 -3.03 -4.29
C ASN A 84 -3.72 -4.16 -5.21
N ARG A 85 -2.45 -4.51 -5.13
CA ARG A 85 -1.87 -5.55 -5.97
C ARG A 85 -1.02 -6.51 -5.16
N HIS A 86 -1.44 -7.77 -5.18
CA HIS A 86 -0.60 -8.91 -4.82
C HIS A 86 0.20 -9.41 -6.01
N ASP A 87 1.36 -10.02 -5.76
CA ASP A 87 2.02 -10.86 -6.75
C ASP A 87 1.21 -12.16 -6.88
N SER A 88 0.44 -12.29 -7.95
CA SER A 88 -0.43 -13.45 -8.19
C SER A 88 -0.57 -13.77 -9.68
N ASP A 89 -0.42 -15.04 -10.03
CA ASP A 89 -0.65 -15.57 -11.37
C ASP A 89 -1.29 -16.95 -11.27
N PRO A 90 -2.28 -17.26 -12.10
CA PRO A 90 -3.02 -18.52 -12.01
C PRO A 90 -2.17 -19.76 -12.32
N LYS A 91 -0.99 -19.62 -12.95
CA LYS A 91 -0.09 -20.73 -13.29
C LYS A 91 1.13 -20.81 -12.40
N THR A 92 1.69 -19.68 -12.01
CA THR A 92 2.96 -19.59 -11.26
C THR A 92 2.77 -19.24 -9.78
N GLY A 93 1.53 -18.98 -9.36
CA GLY A 93 1.22 -18.60 -7.98
C GLY A 93 1.79 -17.21 -7.63
N TYR A 94 2.55 -17.12 -6.55
CA TYR A 94 3.16 -15.87 -6.10
C TYR A 94 4.50 -15.54 -6.78
N VAL A 95 4.97 -16.37 -7.71
CA VAL A 95 6.20 -16.11 -8.49
C VAL A 95 5.83 -15.44 -9.79
N ILE A 96 6.12 -14.14 -9.89
CA ILE A 96 5.75 -13.29 -11.02
C ILE A 96 6.97 -12.97 -11.86
N SER A 97 6.84 -13.06 -13.18
CA SER A 97 7.85 -12.57 -14.11
C SER A 97 7.70 -11.06 -14.38
N ARG A 98 8.77 -10.46 -14.92
CA ARG A 98 8.75 -9.06 -15.36
C ARG A 98 7.69 -8.81 -16.44
N GLU A 99 7.48 -9.78 -17.34
CA GLU A 99 6.49 -9.73 -18.41
C GLU A 99 5.05 -9.73 -17.89
N GLN A 100 4.76 -10.54 -16.86
CA GLN A 100 3.45 -10.55 -16.20
C GLN A 100 3.17 -9.22 -15.51
N ALA A 101 4.14 -8.67 -14.77
CA ALA A 101 4.00 -7.36 -14.16
C ALA A 101 3.81 -6.23 -15.20
N LEU A 102 4.53 -6.28 -16.32
CA LEU A 102 4.36 -5.34 -17.42
C LEU A 102 2.96 -5.41 -18.03
N GLN A 103 2.39 -6.61 -18.13
CA GLN A 103 1.00 -6.78 -18.58
C GLN A 103 0.03 -6.10 -17.62
N ASP A 104 0.19 -6.31 -16.30
CA ASP A 104 -0.63 -5.65 -15.28
C ASP A 104 -0.55 -4.13 -15.41
N LEU A 105 0.67 -3.56 -15.44
CA LEU A 105 0.87 -2.11 -15.51
C LEU A 105 0.26 -1.49 -16.78
N ARG A 106 0.36 -2.17 -17.92
CA ARG A 106 -0.26 -1.72 -19.19
C ARG A 106 -1.78 -1.72 -19.09
N LEU A 107 -2.37 -2.78 -18.55
CA LEU A 107 -3.82 -2.86 -18.32
C LEU A 107 -4.29 -1.79 -17.33
N MET A 108 -3.58 -1.58 -16.22
CA MET A 108 -3.89 -0.53 -15.27
C MET A 108 -3.90 0.85 -15.95
N LYS A 109 -2.89 1.18 -16.78
CA LYS A 109 -2.87 2.44 -17.53
C LYS A 109 -4.02 2.57 -18.52
N GLN A 110 -4.36 1.50 -19.23
CA GLN A 110 -5.49 1.49 -20.18
C GLN A 110 -6.83 1.76 -19.48
N HIS A 111 -6.94 1.41 -18.20
CA HIS A 111 -8.13 1.63 -17.36
C HIS A 111 -8.00 2.83 -16.41
N ASN A 112 -7.07 3.76 -16.69
CA ASN A 112 -6.87 5.02 -15.97
C ASN A 112 -6.49 4.89 -14.48
N PHE A 113 -5.93 3.77 -14.05
CA PHE A 113 -5.27 3.69 -12.76
C PHE A 113 -3.97 4.49 -12.77
N ASN A 114 -3.72 5.27 -11.72
CA ASN A 114 -2.52 6.06 -11.56
C ASN A 114 -1.69 5.69 -10.33
N ALA A 115 -2.19 4.77 -9.48
CA ALA A 115 -1.57 4.42 -8.22
C ALA A 115 -1.69 2.92 -7.91
N ILE A 116 -0.70 2.39 -7.18
CA ILE A 116 -0.64 0.99 -6.74
C ILE A 116 -0.23 0.96 -5.26
N ARG A 117 -0.96 0.19 -4.44
CA ARG A 117 -0.47 -0.23 -3.12
C ARG A 117 0.07 -1.65 -3.24
N THR A 118 1.33 -1.85 -2.83
CA THR A 118 1.97 -3.17 -2.85
C THR A 118 1.49 -4.00 -1.67
N ALA A 119 0.29 -4.51 -1.77
CA ALA A 119 -0.39 -5.28 -0.71
C ALA A 119 0.18 -6.70 -0.65
N HIS A 120 0.67 -7.22 0.48
CA HIS A 120 0.98 -6.50 1.71
C HIS A 120 2.46 -6.70 2.03
N TYR A 121 3.32 -6.45 1.05
CA TYR A 121 4.77 -6.68 1.12
C TYR A 121 5.50 -5.92 0.00
N PRO A 122 6.80 -5.67 0.16
CA PRO A 122 7.62 -5.10 -0.92
C PRO A 122 7.67 -6.07 -2.10
N ASN A 123 7.21 -5.65 -3.28
CA ASN A 123 7.34 -6.44 -4.52
C ASN A 123 8.82 -6.56 -4.94
N ALA A 124 9.10 -7.31 -6.03
CA ALA A 124 10.45 -7.41 -6.56
C ALA A 124 11.04 -6.02 -6.86
N PRO A 125 12.36 -5.78 -6.64
CA PRO A 125 12.96 -4.45 -6.82
C PRO A 125 12.74 -3.83 -8.21
N TRP A 126 12.71 -4.65 -9.25
CA TRP A 126 12.42 -4.20 -10.61
C TRP A 126 10.96 -3.77 -10.83
N PHE A 127 10.03 -4.12 -9.92
CA PHE A 127 8.63 -3.69 -10.03
C PHE A 127 8.49 -2.18 -9.80
N THR A 128 9.12 -1.66 -8.76
CA THR A 128 9.13 -0.21 -8.51
C THR A 128 9.90 0.56 -9.58
N GLU A 129 10.93 -0.06 -10.22
CA GLU A 129 11.58 0.50 -11.42
C GLU A 129 10.59 0.65 -12.58
N LEU A 130 9.77 -0.37 -12.82
CA LEU A 130 8.71 -0.29 -13.83
C LEU A 130 7.68 0.77 -13.49
N CYS A 131 7.33 0.93 -12.20
CA CYS A 131 6.43 2.01 -11.77
C CYS A 131 7.05 3.40 -11.99
N ASP A 132 8.37 3.56 -11.83
CA ASP A 132 9.10 4.78 -12.18
C ASP A 132 8.97 5.10 -13.68
N GLU A 133 9.14 4.09 -14.54
CA GLU A 133 9.12 4.22 -16.00
C GLU A 133 7.72 4.39 -16.58
N TYR A 134 6.74 3.65 -16.07
CA TYR A 134 5.36 3.66 -16.56
C TYR A 134 4.50 4.73 -15.89
N GLY A 135 4.99 5.37 -14.84
CA GLY A 135 4.31 6.47 -14.16
C GLY A 135 3.17 6.01 -13.26
N PHE A 136 3.48 5.35 -12.16
CA PHE A 136 2.52 5.04 -11.10
C PHE A 136 2.97 5.62 -9.78
N TYR A 137 2.06 6.20 -9.03
CA TYR A 137 2.28 6.50 -7.62
C TYR A 137 2.23 5.19 -6.83
N VAL A 138 3.22 4.93 -5.99
CA VAL A 138 3.31 3.70 -5.21
C VAL A 138 3.22 3.99 -3.73
N ILE A 139 2.29 3.30 -3.06
CA ILE A 139 2.35 3.07 -1.62
C ILE A 139 3.15 1.78 -1.43
N ALA A 140 4.39 1.93 -0.98
CA ALA A 140 5.27 0.79 -0.72
C ALA A 140 5.05 0.29 0.69
N GLU A 141 4.55 -0.94 0.83
CA GLU A 141 4.15 -1.50 2.10
C GLU A 141 5.18 -2.45 2.67
N SER A 142 5.43 -2.33 3.97
CA SER A 142 6.30 -3.24 4.71
C SER A 142 5.62 -4.60 4.89
N ASP A 143 6.41 -5.66 4.90
CA ASP A 143 5.93 -7.04 5.08
C ASP A 143 5.53 -7.30 6.54
N ILE A 144 4.43 -6.69 6.96
CA ILE A 144 3.84 -6.84 8.29
C ILE A 144 2.34 -7.05 8.12
N GLU A 145 1.90 -8.26 8.40
CA GLU A 145 0.51 -8.68 8.37
C GLU A 145 0.28 -9.66 9.53
N SER A 146 -0.58 -9.31 10.47
CA SER A 146 -0.87 -10.17 11.61
C SER A 146 -2.36 -10.34 11.92
N HIS A 147 -3.23 -10.03 10.96
CA HIS A 147 -4.68 -10.12 11.12
C HIS A 147 -5.12 -11.49 11.66
N GLY A 148 -4.54 -12.58 11.15
CA GLY A 148 -4.84 -13.94 11.61
C GLY A 148 -4.55 -14.21 13.09
N THR A 149 -3.70 -13.40 13.74
CA THR A 149 -3.40 -13.53 15.18
C THR A 149 -4.53 -13.04 16.07
N ASN A 150 -5.42 -12.21 15.56
CA ASN A 150 -6.62 -11.76 16.26
C ASN A 150 -7.40 -12.96 16.86
N ALA A 151 -7.59 -14.01 16.07
CA ALA A 151 -8.28 -15.23 16.53
C ALA A 151 -7.47 -16.04 17.55
N VAL A 152 -6.15 -15.89 17.61
CA VAL A 152 -5.27 -16.61 18.54
C VAL A 152 -5.31 -15.99 19.94
N TYR A 153 -5.38 -14.66 20.00
CA TYR A 153 -5.35 -13.91 21.26
C TYR A 153 -6.73 -13.58 21.83
N VAL A 154 -7.81 -13.91 21.11
CA VAL A 154 -9.18 -13.76 21.60
C VAL A 154 -9.63 -15.01 22.34
N GLU A 155 -10.05 -14.88 23.59
CA GLU A 155 -10.61 -16.00 24.37
C GLU A 155 -11.94 -16.48 23.76
N SER A 156 -12.08 -17.80 23.67
CA SER A 156 -13.09 -18.51 22.88
C SER A 156 -14.57 -18.05 23.03
N PRO A 157 -15.09 -17.66 24.23
CA PRO A 157 -16.47 -17.21 24.35
C PRO A 157 -16.75 -15.89 23.65
N GLU A 158 -15.78 -15.01 23.58
CA GLU A 158 -15.91 -13.65 23.04
C GLU A 158 -15.83 -13.64 21.51
N THR A 159 -15.04 -14.55 20.94
CA THR A 159 -14.96 -14.76 19.48
C THR A 159 -16.32 -15.18 18.91
N CYS A 160 -17.11 -15.96 19.65
CA CYS A 160 -18.44 -16.38 19.21
C CYS A 160 -19.42 -15.23 19.08
N ILE A 161 -19.23 -14.13 19.80
CA ILE A 161 -20.12 -12.97 19.83
C ILE A 161 -19.84 -12.06 18.62
N LEU A 162 -18.59 -11.88 18.26
CA LEU A 162 -18.19 -11.22 17.00
C LEU A 162 -18.80 -11.94 15.78
N LEU A 163 -19.08 -13.22 15.90
CA LEU A 163 -19.70 -14.05 14.87
C LEU A 163 -21.22 -14.02 14.85
N GLY A 164 -21.88 -13.13 15.61
CA GLY A 164 -23.33 -12.91 15.55
C GLY A 164 -24.18 -13.81 16.42
N VAL A 165 -23.59 -14.50 17.42
CA VAL A 165 -24.34 -15.25 18.42
C VAL A 165 -24.95 -14.24 19.41
N LYS A 166 -26.27 -14.08 19.39
CA LYS A 166 -27.00 -13.18 20.30
C LYS A 166 -26.94 -13.68 21.74
N THR A 167 -26.22 -12.96 22.57
CA THR A 167 -26.29 -13.06 24.04
C THR A 167 -26.43 -11.65 24.61
N GLU A 168 -27.05 -11.50 25.77
CA GLU A 168 -27.13 -10.22 26.54
C GLU A 168 -25.73 -9.87 27.07
N ILE A 169 -24.85 -9.33 26.21
CA ILE A 169 -23.47 -9.04 26.56
C ILE A 169 -23.17 -7.60 26.22
N ASP A 170 -22.33 -6.98 27.04
CA ASP A 170 -21.77 -5.66 26.80
C ASP A 170 -20.89 -5.69 25.54
N HIS A 171 -21.48 -5.31 24.41
CA HIS A 171 -20.83 -5.31 23.13
C HIS A 171 -19.62 -4.37 23.09
N ASP A 172 -19.64 -3.28 23.83
CA ASP A 172 -18.55 -2.30 23.84
C ASP A 172 -17.33 -2.84 24.60
N ALA A 173 -17.55 -3.50 25.76
CA ALA A 173 -16.48 -4.13 26.52
C ALA A 173 -15.79 -5.25 25.70
N ILE A 174 -16.57 -6.04 24.97
CA ILE A 174 -16.02 -7.12 24.11
C ILE A 174 -15.25 -6.53 22.92
N ARG A 175 -15.82 -5.53 22.28
CA ARG A 175 -15.14 -4.83 21.18
C ARG A 175 -13.80 -4.27 21.66
N GLN A 176 -13.77 -3.62 22.80
CA GLN A 176 -12.55 -3.05 23.37
C GLN A 176 -11.51 -4.15 23.69
N LYS A 177 -11.94 -5.26 24.29
CA LYS A 177 -11.04 -6.38 24.57
C LYS A 177 -10.49 -7.02 23.30
N THR A 178 -11.30 -7.11 22.25
CA THR A 178 -10.84 -7.58 20.95
C THR A 178 -9.78 -6.65 20.35
N ILE A 179 -9.99 -5.34 20.43
CA ILE A 179 -9.01 -4.34 20.00
C ILE A 179 -7.73 -4.47 20.81
N ASP A 180 -7.83 -4.61 22.14
CA ASP A 180 -6.68 -4.75 23.02
C ASP A 180 -5.84 -6.00 22.67
N ASN A 181 -6.50 -7.13 22.40
CA ASN A 181 -5.83 -8.35 21.94
C ASN A 181 -5.23 -8.18 20.55
N TYR A 182 -5.93 -7.51 19.64
CA TYR A 182 -5.47 -7.25 18.27
C TYR A 182 -4.20 -6.38 18.26
N CYS A 183 -4.06 -5.46 19.20
CA CYS A 183 -2.88 -4.62 19.33
C CYS A 183 -1.69 -5.33 20.02
N TYR A 184 -1.78 -6.62 20.36
CA TYR A 184 -0.74 -7.31 21.12
C TYR A 184 0.64 -7.23 20.43
N MET A 185 0.73 -7.59 19.15
CA MET A 185 2.00 -7.55 18.41
C MET A 185 2.52 -6.13 18.23
N ALA A 186 1.61 -5.17 18.00
CA ALA A 186 1.96 -3.76 17.85
C ALA A 186 2.56 -3.14 19.13
N ARG A 187 2.29 -3.74 20.29
CA ARG A 187 2.69 -3.25 21.60
C ARG A 187 3.75 -4.09 22.32
N SER A 188 3.80 -5.38 22.05
CA SER A 188 4.76 -6.28 22.72
C SER A 188 6.19 -6.00 22.24
N SER A 189 7.10 -5.82 23.20
CA SER A 189 8.53 -5.64 22.94
C SER A 189 9.17 -6.82 22.21
N GLU A 190 8.55 -8.01 22.25
CA GLU A 190 9.02 -9.21 21.55
C GLU A 190 8.99 -9.03 20.02
N PHE A 191 8.06 -8.23 19.50
CA PHE A 191 7.88 -7.97 18.07
C PHE A 191 8.52 -6.67 17.58
N ASN A 192 9.00 -5.82 18.50
CA ASN A 192 9.55 -4.51 18.16
C ASN A 192 10.63 -4.60 17.08
N GLN A 193 11.67 -5.41 17.30
CA GLN A 193 12.77 -5.52 16.36
C GLN A 193 12.31 -6.06 14.99
N ALA A 194 11.37 -6.99 14.96
CA ALA A 194 10.85 -7.56 13.72
C ALA A 194 10.06 -6.53 12.90
N ILE A 195 9.27 -5.68 13.55
CA ILE A 195 8.51 -4.60 12.91
C ILE A 195 9.46 -3.54 12.34
N LEU A 196 10.44 -3.10 13.16
CA LEU A 196 11.42 -2.12 12.73
C LEU A 196 12.28 -2.63 11.57
N ASP A 197 12.76 -3.88 11.63
CA ASP A 197 13.61 -4.47 10.60
C ASP A 197 12.92 -4.52 9.23
N ARG A 198 11.64 -4.94 9.19
CA ARG A 198 10.84 -4.97 7.96
C ARG A 198 10.61 -3.56 7.40
N THR A 199 10.32 -2.60 8.27
CA THR A 199 10.18 -1.19 7.87
C THR A 199 11.49 -0.64 7.30
N TYR A 200 12.62 -0.92 7.97
CA TYR A 200 13.95 -0.49 7.52
C TYR A 200 14.30 -1.08 6.16
N ALA A 201 14.09 -2.39 5.99
CA ALA A 201 14.38 -3.08 4.74
C ALA A 201 13.58 -2.51 3.56
N ASN A 202 12.28 -2.22 3.76
CA ASN A 202 11.43 -1.61 2.76
C ASN A 202 11.95 -0.23 2.33
N VAL A 203 12.18 0.65 3.29
CA VAL A 203 12.64 2.03 3.03
C VAL A 203 14.03 2.05 2.41
N GLU A 204 15.01 1.35 3.00
CA GLU A 204 16.39 1.37 2.52
C GLU A 204 16.53 0.82 1.10
N ARG A 205 15.74 -0.18 0.73
CA ARG A 205 15.74 -0.76 -0.60
C ARG A 205 15.22 0.21 -1.67
N ASP A 206 14.09 0.87 -1.41
CA ASP A 206 13.33 1.60 -2.43
C ASP A 206 13.39 3.13 -2.28
N LYS A 207 14.19 3.68 -1.36
CA LYS A 207 14.32 5.13 -1.12
C LYS A 207 14.71 5.96 -2.36
N ASN A 208 15.32 5.34 -3.37
CA ASN A 208 15.72 6.01 -4.60
C ASN A 208 14.66 5.92 -5.71
N ARG A 209 13.47 5.35 -5.44
CA ARG A 209 12.39 5.20 -6.42
C ARG A 209 11.48 6.42 -6.41
N PRO A 210 11.39 7.22 -7.49
CA PRO A 210 10.51 8.38 -7.53
C PRO A 210 9.02 8.02 -7.47
N SER A 211 8.64 6.84 -7.97
CA SER A 211 7.27 6.33 -7.91
C SER A 211 6.79 6.09 -6.48
N VAL A 212 7.67 5.68 -5.58
CA VAL A 212 7.31 5.52 -4.16
C VAL A 212 7.08 6.90 -3.56
N VAL A 213 5.84 7.18 -3.20
CA VAL A 213 5.39 8.47 -2.67
C VAL A 213 4.94 8.37 -1.21
N ILE A 214 4.57 7.19 -0.77
CA ILE A 214 4.11 6.88 0.59
C ILE A 214 4.78 5.60 1.07
N TRP A 215 5.29 5.63 2.29
CA TRP A 215 5.70 4.46 3.04
C TRP A 215 4.54 3.97 3.89
N SER A 216 4.09 2.75 3.68
CA SER A 216 3.10 2.09 4.52
C SER A 216 3.80 1.13 5.48
N LEU A 217 3.43 1.22 6.77
CA LEU A 217 4.10 0.46 7.82
C LEU A 217 3.69 -1.02 7.85
N GLY A 218 2.61 -1.37 7.18
CA GLY A 218 2.07 -2.74 7.13
C GLY A 218 0.57 -2.75 6.95
N ASN A 219 -0.03 -3.90 7.21
CA ASN A 219 -1.46 -4.17 7.08
C ASN A 219 -2.01 -4.87 8.31
N GLU A 220 -3.23 -4.55 8.71
CA GLU A 220 -4.10 -5.26 9.66
C GLU A 220 -3.37 -5.92 10.86
N SER A 221 -2.57 -5.14 11.60
CA SER A 221 -1.73 -5.67 12.69
C SER A 221 -1.89 -4.89 14.01
N GLY A 222 -3.00 -4.17 14.18
CA GLY A 222 -3.23 -3.29 15.32
C GLY A 222 -2.29 -2.10 15.34
N TYR A 223 -2.31 -1.29 16.40
CA TYR A 223 -1.44 -0.12 16.53
C TYR A 223 -0.89 0.00 17.96
N GLY A 224 0.28 0.63 18.10
CA GLY A 224 0.94 0.91 19.37
C GLY A 224 2.40 1.25 19.20
N GLU A 225 3.14 1.17 20.31
CA GLU A 225 4.50 1.68 20.47
C GLU A 225 5.48 1.24 19.38
N ASN A 226 5.34 0.01 18.86
CA ASN A 226 6.24 -0.53 17.83
C ASN A 226 6.05 0.19 16.48
N PHE A 227 4.79 0.45 16.08
CA PHE A 227 4.49 1.19 14.86
C PHE A 227 4.75 2.69 14.99
N GLU A 228 4.57 3.27 16.19
CA GLU A 228 4.93 4.66 16.48
C GLU A 228 6.43 4.89 16.30
N GLN A 229 7.26 3.96 16.82
CA GLN A 229 8.72 3.99 16.62
C GLN A 229 9.11 3.82 15.14
N ALA A 230 8.43 2.91 14.42
CA ALA A 230 8.65 2.71 13.00
C ALA A 230 8.31 3.99 12.21
N ALA A 231 7.14 4.61 12.48
CA ALA A 231 6.74 5.87 11.85
C ALA A 231 7.74 7.00 12.10
N ALA A 232 8.18 7.17 13.35
CA ALA A 232 9.17 8.17 13.72
C ALA A 232 10.50 7.97 13.01
N TRP A 233 10.95 6.71 12.90
CA TRP A 233 12.18 6.39 12.18
C TRP A 233 12.05 6.71 10.67
N VAL A 234 10.94 6.35 10.04
CA VAL A 234 10.70 6.65 8.62
C VAL A 234 10.75 8.15 8.37
N LYS A 235 10.08 8.95 9.20
CA LYS A 235 10.09 10.42 9.09
C LYS A 235 11.48 11.01 9.22
N GLN A 236 12.30 10.47 10.11
CA GLN A 236 13.69 10.89 10.27
C GLN A 236 14.56 10.45 9.09
N ARG A 237 14.36 9.22 8.61
CA ARG A 237 15.20 8.61 7.58
C ARG A 237 14.89 9.14 6.17
N ASP A 238 13.62 9.35 5.88
CA ASP A 238 13.15 9.84 4.57
C ASP A 238 12.03 10.89 4.73
N PRO A 239 12.37 12.13 5.05
CA PRO A 239 11.39 13.21 5.17
C PRO A 239 10.79 13.65 3.83
N SER A 240 11.25 13.09 2.71
CA SER A 240 10.77 13.43 1.36
C SER A 240 9.52 12.67 0.94
N ARG A 241 8.99 11.78 1.81
CA ARG A 241 7.79 10.97 1.56
C ARG A 241 6.83 11.00 2.74
N LEU A 242 5.59 10.61 2.44
CA LEU A 242 4.53 10.54 3.44
C LEU A 242 4.51 9.15 4.10
N VAL A 243 3.93 9.07 5.28
CA VAL A 243 3.82 7.82 6.07
C VAL A 243 2.37 7.49 6.31
N HIS A 244 2.01 6.23 6.09
CA HIS A 244 0.67 5.68 6.17
C HIS A 244 0.61 4.45 7.08
N TYR A 245 -0.48 4.31 7.81
CA TYR A 245 -0.92 3.08 8.45
C TYR A 245 -2.40 3.17 8.85
N GLU A 246 -3.22 2.23 8.42
CA GLU A 246 -4.68 2.29 8.60
C GLU A 246 -5.14 1.87 9.99
N ASN A 247 -4.45 0.90 10.63
CA ASN A 247 -4.87 0.40 11.94
C ASN A 247 -4.62 1.37 13.10
N ALA A 248 -4.08 2.56 12.82
CA ALA A 248 -3.96 3.62 13.84
C ALA A 248 -5.30 4.12 14.38
N ILE A 249 -6.42 3.74 13.76
CA ILE A 249 -7.78 3.99 14.26
C ILE A 249 -8.14 3.12 15.48
N PHE A 250 -7.49 1.97 15.68
CA PHE A 250 -7.75 1.07 16.79
C PHE A 250 -7.02 1.54 18.05
N GLN A 251 -7.81 2.02 19.01
CA GLN A 251 -7.30 2.56 20.28
C GLN A 251 -7.29 1.48 21.36
N HIS A 252 -6.10 1.05 21.80
CA HIS A 252 -5.95 0.15 22.94
C HIS A 252 -6.38 0.84 24.25
N SER A 253 -7.07 0.13 25.15
CA SER A 253 -7.62 0.70 26.40
C SER A 253 -6.55 1.29 27.33
N ALA A 254 -5.33 0.76 27.31
CA ALA A 254 -4.23 1.20 28.17
C ALA A 254 -3.14 1.99 27.44
N HIS A 255 -3.38 2.46 26.20
CA HIS A 255 -2.42 3.21 25.42
C HIS A 255 -3.12 4.27 24.57
N GLN A 256 -2.61 5.48 24.59
CA GLN A 256 -3.07 6.53 23.69
C GLN A 256 -2.18 6.55 22.46
N ASN A 257 -2.75 6.25 21.30
CA ASN A 257 -2.03 6.20 20.04
C ASN A 257 -1.40 7.55 19.69
N ASP A 258 -0.08 7.55 19.43
CA ASP A 258 0.61 8.69 18.84
C ASP A 258 0.62 8.54 17.31
N THR A 259 -0.23 9.31 16.65
CA THR A 259 -0.33 9.34 15.19
C THR A 259 0.36 10.56 14.58
N SER A 260 1.19 11.29 15.33
CA SER A 260 1.83 12.54 14.88
C SER A 260 2.76 12.34 13.67
N ASN A 261 3.36 11.15 13.54
CA ASN A 261 4.22 10.77 12.44
C ASN A 261 3.50 10.08 11.26
N LEU A 262 2.17 9.93 11.33
CA LEU A 262 1.36 9.49 10.20
C LEU A 262 0.74 10.71 9.51
N ASP A 263 0.77 10.72 8.18
CA ASP A 263 0.29 11.87 7.39
C ASP A 263 -1.19 11.80 7.04
N PHE A 264 -1.80 10.63 7.16
CA PHE A 264 -3.18 10.36 6.75
C PHE A 264 -4.04 9.89 7.90
N HIS A 265 -5.34 10.18 7.81
CA HIS A 265 -6.37 9.33 8.35
C HIS A 265 -6.70 8.28 7.28
N SER A 266 -6.65 7.03 7.62
CA SER A 266 -6.86 5.95 6.66
C SER A 266 -7.74 4.86 7.24
N GLU A 267 -8.69 4.41 6.47
CA GLU A 267 -9.60 3.32 6.83
C GLU A 267 -9.87 2.41 5.64
N MET A 268 -10.40 1.23 5.93
CA MET A 268 -10.84 0.24 4.97
C MET A 268 -12.35 0.19 4.89
N TYR A 269 -12.90 0.07 3.68
CA TYR A 269 -14.32 -0.20 3.41
C TYR A 269 -15.31 0.76 4.07
N THR A 270 -14.89 1.97 4.37
CA THR A 270 -15.72 3.03 4.92
C THR A 270 -16.75 3.48 3.89
N SER A 271 -17.95 3.80 4.32
CA SER A 271 -19.01 4.32 3.44
C SER A 271 -18.75 5.76 2.99
N THR A 272 -19.47 6.20 1.97
CA THR A 272 -19.41 7.58 1.48
C THR A 272 -19.95 8.57 2.52
N GLU A 273 -20.94 8.15 3.34
CA GLU A 273 -21.49 8.94 4.41
C GLU A 273 -20.50 9.15 5.56
N GLU A 274 -19.71 8.14 5.89
CA GLU A 274 -18.64 8.23 6.89
C GLU A 274 -17.52 9.15 6.42
N LEU A 275 -17.17 9.13 5.13
CA LEU A 275 -16.25 10.10 4.54
C LEU A 275 -16.76 11.54 4.68
N ASP A 276 -18.04 11.77 4.34
CA ASP A 276 -18.67 13.09 4.49
C ASP A 276 -18.68 13.53 5.97
N ALA A 277 -18.97 12.61 6.91
CA ALA A 277 -18.93 12.88 8.34
C ALA A 277 -17.52 13.23 8.84
N TYR A 278 -16.48 12.53 8.34
CA TYR A 278 -15.08 12.85 8.67
C TYR A 278 -14.75 14.31 8.33
N PHE A 279 -15.09 14.78 7.14
CA PHE A 279 -14.80 16.15 6.71
C PHE A 279 -15.74 17.20 7.32
N ALA A 280 -16.90 16.80 7.86
CA ALA A 280 -17.78 17.70 8.59
C ALA A 280 -17.24 18.05 9.98
N ASP A 281 -16.36 17.22 10.56
CA ASP A 281 -15.71 17.49 11.84
C ASP A 281 -14.44 18.33 11.64
N ALA A 282 -14.47 19.58 12.10
CA ALA A 282 -13.35 20.51 12.02
C ALA A 282 -12.10 20.08 12.83
N GLN A 283 -12.21 19.08 13.69
CA GLN A 283 -11.05 18.52 14.41
C GLN A 283 -10.19 17.62 13.53
N ASN A 284 -10.77 17.07 12.47
CA ASN A 284 -10.08 16.21 11.51
C ASN A 284 -9.24 17.04 10.55
N GLN A 285 -7.92 17.06 10.77
CA GLN A 285 -6.98 17.91 10.05
C GLN A 285 -6.16 17.13 9.00
N LYS A 286 -6.18 15.79 9.03
CA LYS A 286 -5.41 14.96 8.11
C LYS A 286 -6.20 14.71 6.83
N PRO A 287 -5.50 14.57 5.68
CA PRO A 287 -6.14 14.06 4.48
C PRO A 287 -6.63 12.63 4.70
N TYR A 288 -7.72 12.26 4.01
CA TYR A 288 -8.35 10.95 4.11
C TYR A 288 -7.94 10.05 2.95
N LEU A 289 -7.54 8.80 3.27
CA LEU A 289 -7.13 7.80 2.30
C LEU A 289 -7.89 6.48 2.49
N PHE A 290 -8.61 6.02 1.47
CA PHE A 290 -9.14 4.65 1.43
C PHE A 290 -8.01 3.70 1.01
N CYS A 291 -7.33 3.05 1.97
CA CYS A 291 -6.30 2.07 1.61
C CYS A 291 -6.89 0.81 0.99
N GLU A 292 -8.14 0.47 1.32
CA GLU A 292 -8.94 -0.56 0.67
C GLU A 292 -10.40 -0.13 0.58
N TYR A 293 -11.00 -0.30 -0.60
CA TYR A 293 -12.43 -0.09 -0.83
C TYR A 293 -12.91 -0.90 -2.02
N LEU A 294 -14.23 -1.01 -2.23
CA LEU A 294 -14.84 -1.71 -3.37
C LEU A 294 -14.29 -3.14 -3.52
N HIS A 295 -14.49 -3.99 -2.51
CA HIS A 295 -14.00 -5.37 -2.54
C HIS A 295 -14.44 -6.11 -3.81
N ALA A 296 -13.57 -6.11 -4.84
CA ALA A 296 -13.84 -6.59 -6.19
C ALA A 296 -13.66 -8.10 -6.30
N MET A 297 -14.51 -8.86 -5.61
CA MET A 297 -14.52 -10.33 -5.68
C MET A 297 -15.80 -10.81 -6.36
N GLY A 298 -15.68 -11.57 -7.44
CA GLY A 298 -16.80 -12.02 -8.25
C GLY A 298 -17.58 -10.81 -8.81
N ASN A 299 -18.85 -10.70 -8.47
CA ASN A 299 -19.75 -9.61 -8.90
C ASN A 299 -19.97 -8.55 -7.80
N SER A 300 -19.08 -8.45 -6.82
CA SER A 300 -19.28 -7.58 -5.66
C SER A 300 -18.77 -6.15 -5.85
N CYS A 301 -17.99 -5.87 -6.90
CA CYS A 301 -17.53 -4.52 -7.20
C CYS A 301 -18.66 -3.66 -7.76
N GLY A 302 -19.17 -2.75 -6.93
CA GLY A 302 -20.20 -1.77 -7.28
C GLY A 302 -19.84 -0.39 -6.76
N ASP A 303 -20.74 0.60 -6.94
CA ASP A 303 -20.69 1.93 -6.32
C ASP A 303 -19.44 2.76 -6.60
N THR A 304 -18.64 2.39 -7.61
CA THR A 304 -17.38 3.08 -7.96
C THR A 304 -17.62 4.58 -8.22
N GLU A 305 -18.68 4.90 -8.97
CA GLU A 305 -19.06 6.27 -9.30
C GLU A 305 -19.43 7.06 -8.02
N ASP A 306 -20.17 6.45 -7.11
CA ASP A 306 -20.58 7.10 -5.86
C ASP A 306 -19.39 7.45 -4.97
N TYR A 307 -18.41 6.55 -4.89
CA TYR A 307 -17.14 6.82 -4.20
C TYR A 307 -16.34 7.94 -4.87
N PHE A 308 -16.22 7.95 -6.19
CA PHE A 308 -15.53 9.04 -6.89
C PHE A 308 -16.23 10.37 -6.66
N GLN A 309 -17.56 10.43 -6.77
CA GLN A 309 -18.32 11.64 -6.48
C GLN A 309 -18.15 12.11 -5.04
N ALA A 310 -18.12 11.19 -4.07
CA ALA A 310 -17.85 11.51 -2.67
C ALA A 310 -16.45 12.10 -2.48
N MET A 311 -15.42 11.46 -3.04
CA MET A 311 -14.05 11.95 -2.99
C MET A 311 -13.86 13.32 -3.67
N GLU A 312 -14.58 13.58 -4.78
CA GLU A 312 -14.51 14.86 -5.48
C GLU A 312 -15.11 16.03 -4.67
N ARG A 313 -16.06 15.74 -3.77
CA ARG A 313 -16.63 16.78 -2.88
C ARG A 313 -15.63 17.34 -1.87
N HIS A 314 -14.58 16.59 -1.54
CA HIS A 314 -13.64 16.93 -0.48
C HIS A 314 -12.21 17.07 -1.02
N ALA A 315 -11.63 18.24 -0.91
CA ALA A 315 -10.24 18.49 -1.33
C ALA A 315 -9.23 17.61 -0.58
N GLY A 316 -9.51 17.29 0.68
CA GLY A 316 -8.66 16.45 1.53
C GLY A 316 -8.83 14.94 1.29
N ALA A 317 -9.82 14.49 0.50
CA ALA A 317 -9.92 13.09 0.13
C ALA A 317 -8.86 12.76 -0.93
N CYS A 318 -7.88 11.92 -0.56
CA CYS A 318 -6.73 11.59 -1.42
C CYS A 318 -7.05 10.58 -2.52
N GLY A 319 -8.25 10.02 -2.55
CA GLY A 319 -8.60 8.89 -3.40
C GLY A 319 -8.51 7.57 -2.64
N GLY A 320 -8.38 6.46 -3.37
CA GLY A 320 -8.36 5.16 -2.74
C GLY A 320 -7.81 4.05 -3.62
N PHE A 321 -7.69 2.86 -3.03
CA PHE A 321 -7.13 1.67 -3.66
C PHE A 321 -8.18 0.55 -3.64
N VAL A 322 -8.69 0.20 -4.81
CA VAL A 322 -9.67 -0.89 -4.96
C VAL A 322 -9.05 -2.20 -4.45
N TRP A 323 -9.75 -2.95 -3.66
CA TRP A 323 -9.40 -4.32 -3.30
C TRP A 323 -10.09 -5.28 -4.25
N GLU A 324 -9.42 -5.93 -5.19
CA GLU A 324 -8.03 -5.82 -5.56
C GLU A 324 -7.86 -6.04 -7.09
N TRP A 325 -6.62 -6.00 -7.58
CA TRP A 325 -6.30 -6.07 -9.01
C TRP A 325 -6.78 -7.36 -9.69
N CYS A 326 -6.60 -8.52 -9.04
CA CYS A 326 -7.00 -9.80 -9.61
C CYS A 326 -7.38 -10.82 -8.54
N ASN A 327 -8.24 -11.76 -8.90
CA ASN A 327 -8.57 -12.89 -8.04
C ASN A 327 -7.39 -13.86 -7.93
N HIS A 328 -7.11 -14.35 -6.70
CA HIS A 328 -6.10 -15.36 -6.45
C HIS A 328 -6.67 -16.77 -6.73
N SER A 329 -6.79 -17.12 -7.99
CA SER A 329 -7.44 -18.36 -8.43
C SER A 329 -6.48 -19.22 -9.26
N PRO A 330 -5.67 -20.10 -8.63
CA PRO A 330 -4.73 -20.93 -9.35
C PRO A 330 -5.45 -22.00 -10.18
N TYR A 331 -4.85 -22.39 -11.31
CA TYR A 331 -5.31 -23.54 -12.08
C TYR A 331 -5.13 -24.84 -11.30
N LEU A 332 -6.11 -25.73 -11.37
CA LEU A 332 -5.94 -27.10 -10.91
C LEU A 332 -4.89 -27.79 -11.80
N PRO A 333 -3.97 -28.59 -11.19
CA PRO A 333 -2.99 -29.35 -11.95
C PRO A 333 -3.68 -30.23 -13.03
N ASN A 334 -3.15 -30.18 -14.24
CA ASN A 334 -3.62 -30.96 -15.39
C ASN A 334 -5.10 -30.73 -15.77
N SER A 335 -5.67 -29.58 -15.47
CA SER A 335 -7.02 -29.23 -15.88
C SER A 335 -7.10 -27.77 -16.38
N ASN A 336 -8.12 -27.47 -17.20
CA ASN A 336 -8.44 -26.10 -17.58
C ASN A 336 -9.43 -25.45 -16.59
N ARG A 337 -9.45 -25.91 -15.34
CA ARG A 337 -10.31 -25.40 -14.28
C ARG A 337 -9.51 -24.58 -13.29
N MET A 338 -10.06 -23.47 -12.88
CA MET A 338 -9.52 -22.62 -11.81
C MET A 338 -10.22 -22.95 -10.50
N VAL A 339 -9.47 -22.92 -9.41
CA VAL A 339 -10.01 -22.92 -8.05
C VAL A 339 -10.28 -21.49 -7.68
N VAL A 340 -11.52 -21.10 -7.54
CA VAL A 340 -11.86 -19.84 -6.88
C VAL A 340 -11.69 -20.05 -5.40
N VAL A 341 -10.58 -19.55 -4.85
CA VAL A 341 -10.40 -19.48 -3.40
C VAL A 341 -11.19 -18.26 -2.92
N LEU A 342 -12.39 -18.49 -2.45
CA LEU A 342 -13.11 -17.49 -1.66
C LEU A 342 -12.37 -17.46 -0.30
N LEU A 343 -11.33 -16.65 -0.21
CA LEU A 343 -10.77 -16.30 1.08
C LEU A 343 -11.82 -15.43 1.76
N ALA A 344 -12.61 -16.04 2.63
CA ALA A 344 -13.34 -15.31 3.66
C ALA A 344 -12.29 -14.73 4.63
N THR A 345 -11.57 -13.72 4.20
CA THR A 345 -10.50 -13.06 4.94
C THR A 345 -11.03 -12.15 6.04
N HIS A 346 -12.34 -11.98 6.12
CA HIS A 346 -12.97 -11.24 7.20
C HIS A 346 -13.64 -12.22 8.17
N CYS A 347 -13.11 -12.29 9.36
CA CYS A 347 -13.57 -13.03 10.52
C CYS A 347 -13.15 -14.50 10.55
N GLY A 348 -12.55 -14.91 11.64
CA GLY A 348 -12.16 -16.23 12.13
C GLY A 348 -12.99 -17.49 11.80
N PHE A 349 -13.62 -17.54 10.64
CA PHE A 349 -14.41 -18.66 10.15
C PHE A 349 -13.59 -19.93 9.86
N ALA A 350 -12.29 -19.80 9.66
CA ALA A 350 -11.44 -20.95 9.31
C ALA A 350 -11.29 -22.01 10.42
N ARG A 351 -11.60 -21.68 11.68
CA ARG A 351 -11.51 -22.61 12.80
C ARG A 351 -12.80 -23.32 13.17
N LEU A 352 -13.96 -22.81 12.75
CA LEU A 352 -15.25 -23.41 13.15
C LEU A 352 -15.78 -24.48 12.18
N LEU A 353 -15.11 -24.73 11.07
CA LEU A 353 -15.58 -25.67 10.07
C LEU A 353 -14.52 -26.67 9.60
N PRO A 354 -14.05 -27.59 10.47
CA PRO A 354 -13.28 -28.76 9.99
C PRO A 354 -14.09 -29.67 9.06
N HIS A 355 -15.39 -29.45 8.94
CA HIS A 355 -16.32 -30.33 8.22
C HIS A 355 -17.21 -29.65 7.18
N LEU A 356 -17.18 -28.32 7.04
CA LEU A 356 -17.74 -27.68 5.87
C LEU A 356 -16.62 -27.59 4.83
N LEU A 357 -16.58 -28.55 3.94
CA LEU A 357 -15.96 -28.39 2.64
C LEU A 357 -16.33 -27.00 2.13
N VAL A 358 -15.34 -26.08 2.11
CA VAL A 358 -15.46 -24.88 1.30
C VAL A 358 -15.92 -25.39 -0.06
N ASN A 359 -17.15 -25.10 -0.46
CA ASN A 359 -17.63 -25.45 -1.77
C ASN A 359 -16.73 -24.75 -2.78
N GLN A 360 -15.73 -25.46 -3.27
CA GLN A 360 -14.88 -25.01 -4.35
C GLN A 360 -15.80 -24.85 -5.57
N ILE A 361 -16.16 -23.62 -5.88
CA ILE A 361 -16.88 -23.35 -7.12
C ILE A 361 -15.85 -23.47 -8.23
N ILE A 362 -15.87 -24.61 -8.91
CA ILE A 362 -15.02 -24.86 -10.07
C ILE A 362 -15.73 -24.34 -11.29
N LEU A 363 -15.27 -23.21 -11.85
CA LEU A 363 -15.84 -22.61 -13.05
C LEU A 363 -15.01 -22.95 -14.30
N PRO A 364 -15.65 -23.17 -15.46
CA PRO A 364 -14.95 -23.29 -16.74
C PRO A 364 -14.27 -21.97 -17.12
N HIS A 365 -13.08 -22.05 -17.71
CA HIS A 365 -12.27 -20.89 -18.14
C HIS A 365 -13.04 -19.88 -19.01
N SER A 366 -14.00 -20.33 -19.81
CA SER A 366 -14.78 -19.50 -20.73
C SER A 366 -15.72 -18.50 -20.04
N LEU A 367 -16.06 -18.70 -18.77
CA LEU A 367 -16.92 -17.79 -18.03
C LEU A 367 -16.16 -16.61 -17.39
N PHE A 368 -14.83 -16.73 -17.19
CA PHE A 368 -13.99 -15.66 -16.65
C PHE A 368 -13.63 -14.58 -17.69
N GLN A 369 -13.51 -14.94 -18.96
CA GLN A 369 -13.20 -13.95 -20.00
C GLN A 369 -14.34 -12.97 -20.29
N SER A 370 -15.57 -13.32 -19.94
CA SER A 370 -16.74 -12.46 -20.16
C SER A 370 -17.04 -11.49 -19.02
N ALA A 371 -16.48 -11.70 -17.82
CA ALA A 371 -16.74 -10.83 -16.67
C ALA A 371 -15.83 -9.58 -16.60
N PHE A 372 -14.76 -9.52 -17.40
CA PHE A 372 -13.77 -8.43 -17.40
C PHE A 372 -14.11 -7.25 -18.34
N TRP A 373 -15.28 -7.24 -19.01
CA TRP A 373 -15.59 -6.24 -20.05
C TRP A 373 -16.71 -5.25 -19.71
N LEU A 374 -17.06 -5.10 -18.44
CA LEU A 374 -18.07 -4.12 -18.01
C LEU A 374 -17.59 -3.32 -16.80
N ILE A 375 -16.56 -2.52 -16.97
CA ILE A 375 -16.32 -1.28 -16.21
C ILE A 375 -15.70 -0.25 -17.18
#